data_9be834fa9a0d347bdc97aa4fd01ab51e
#
_entry.id   9be834fa9a0d347bdc97aa4fd01ab51e
#
_cell.length_a   1.000
_cell.length_b   1.000
_cell.length_c   1.000
_cell.angle_alpha   90.00
_cell.angle_beta   90.00
_cell.angle_gamma   90.00
#
_symmetry.space_group_name_H-M   'P 1'
#
loop_
_entity.id
_entity.type
_entity.pdbx_description
1 polymer ?
#
loop_
_entity_poly.entity_id
_entity_poly.type
_entity_poly.pdbx_seq_one_letter_code
_entity_poly.pdbx_strand_id
1 'polypeptide(L)'
;MGEEEKQDKQEEAIDWEKKANEYLDGWKRSKADYINREKTIAQEKSALREIVEEAVILEVLPVLDNLKQAISCANGEEKKTGWCKGVEHVIKQFEDILNNFGVQKIDLLGKEFNPAFAEAVEKQGEGNEIIKVVLDGYKKEERVIRAARVIIG
;
A
#
# COMPACT_ATOMS: atom_id res chain seq x y z
N MET A 1 9.03 76.03 9.62
CA MET A 1 7.83 75.13 9.62
C MET A 1 7.55 74.46 8.26
N GLY A 2 8.21 74.76 7.18
CA GLY A 2 7.92 74.17 5.86
C GLY A 2 8.89 73.09 5.38
N GLU A 3 10.08 72.97 5.95
CA GLU A 3 11.11 72.04 5.49
C GLU A 3 11.09 70.70 6.28
N GLU A 4 10.77 70.76 7.55
CA GLU A 4 10.60 69.56 8.37
C GLU A 4 9.38 68.69 7.95
N GLU A 5 8.25 69.35 7.63
CA GLU A 5 7.04 68.68 7.12
C GLU A 5 7.25 68.06 5.72
N LYS A 6 8.17 68.57 4.92
CA LYS A 6 8.50 67.97 3.59
C LYS A 6 9.47 66.82 3.72
N GLN A 7 10.37 66.80 4.67
CA GLN A 7 11.26 65.69 4.94
C GLN A 7 10.48 64.51 5.50
N ASP A 8 9.57 64.72 6.47
CA ASP A 8 8.70 63.67 7.01
C ASP A 8 7.83 63.02 5.94
N LYS A 9 7.27 63.79 5.01
CA LYS A 9 6.47 63.27 3.89
C LYS A 9 7.30 62.50 2.86
N GLN A 10 8.56 62.83 2.66
CA GLN A 10 9.45 62.09 1.76
C GLN A 10 9.96 60.78 2.40
N GLU A 11 10.25 60.75 3.68
CA GLU A 11 10.62 59.53 4.43
C GLU A 11 9.46 58.56 4.51
N GLU A 12 8.22 59.00 4.74
CA GLU A 12 7.01 58.14 4.69
C GLU A 12 6.77 57.56 3.28
N ALA A 13 6.96 58.35 2.21
CA ALA A 13 6.76 57.88 0.84
C ALA A 13 7.75 56.79 0.44
N ILE A 14 9.01 56.92 0.86
CA ILE A 14 10.06 55.91 0.64
C ILE A 14 9.76 54.60 1.41
N ASP A 15 9.21 54.73 2.63
CA ASP A 15 8.86 53.59 3.48
C ASP A 15 7.69 52.74 2.87
N TRP A 16 6.72 53.37 2.26
CA TRP A 16 5.58 52.65 1.62
C TRP A 16 5.98 51.80 0.41
N GLU A 17 6.86 52.26 -0.44
CA GLU A 17 7.34 51.50 -1.61
C GLU A 17 8.18 50.29 -1.15
N LYS A 18 9.05 50.50 -0.15
CA LYS A 18 9.82 49.43 0.46
C LYS A 18 8.92 48.36 1.08
N LYS A 19 7.95 48.80 1.87
CA LYS A 19 6.94 47.88 2.46
C LYS A 19 6.14 47.13 1.43
N ALA A 20 5.71 47.77 0.33
CA ALA A 20 4.99 47.12 -0.75
C ALA A 20 5.84 46.00 -1.42
N ASN A 21 7.12 46.25 -1.65
CA ASN A 21 8.03 45.26 -2.19
C ASN A 21 8.26 44.09 -1.20
N GLU A 22 8.45 44.39 0.09
CA GLU A 22 8.56 43.34 1.12
C GLU A 22 7.31 42.46 1.18
N TYR A 23 6.10 43.04 1.14
CA TYR A 23 4.85 42.29 1.08
C TYR A 23 4.72 41.49 -0.21
N LEU A 24 5.13 42.03 -1.36
CA LEU A 24 5.11 41.31 -2.63
C LEU A 24 6.04 40.10 -2.62
N ASP A 25 7.22 40.24 -2.07
CA ASP A 25 8.19 39.14 -1.95
C ASP A 25 7.73 38.10 -0.91
N GLY A 26 7.15 38.54 0.21
CA GLY A 26 6.49 37.67 1.17
C GLY A 26 5.33 36.88 0.54
N TRP A 27 4.50 37.55 -0.26
CA TRP A 27 3.39 36.90 -0.98
C TRP A 27 3.89 35.87 -2.02
N LYS A 28 4.92 36.21 -2.81
CA LYS A 28 5.52 35.29 -3.77
C LYS A 28 6.06 34.04 -3.08
N ARG A 29 6.76 34.22 -1.95
CA ARG A 29 7.28 33.11 -1.15
C ARG A 29 6.15 32.25 -0.61
N SER A 30 5.15 32.84 0.02
CA SER A 30 3.99 32.11 0.55
C SER A 30 3.25 31.36 -0.54
N LYS A 31 3.12 31.93 -1.75
CA LYS A 31 2.51 31.26 -2.89
C LYS A 31 3.33 30.03 -3.35
N ALA A 32 4.66 30.15 -3.38
CA ALA A 32 5.54 29.03 -3.71
C ALA A 32 5.45 27.92 -2.66
N ASP A 33 5.46 28.29 -1.37
CA ASP A 33 5.31 27.35 -0.27
C ASP A 33 3.95 26.64 -0.30
N TYR A 34 2.87 27.36 -0.63
CA TYR A 34 1.55 26.77 -0.81
C TYR A 34 1.52 25.72 -1.92
N ILE A 35 2.08 26.03 -3.10
CA ILE A 35 2.16 25.08 -4.22
C ILE A 35 2.99 23.84 -3.83
N ASN A 36 4.10 24.02 -3.15
CA ASN A 36 4.92 22.91 -2.67
C ASN A 36 4.15 22.06 -1.66
N ARG A 37 3.42 22.70 -0.74
CA ARG A 37 2.59 22.00 0.24
C ARG A 37 1.48 21.17 -0.40
N GLU A 38 0.80 21.71 -1.42
CA GLU A 38 -0.22 20.95 -2.16
C GLU A 38 0.35 19.69 -2.81
N LYS A 39 1.55 19.78 -3.41
CA LYS A 39 2.23 18.61 -3.98
C LYS A 39 2.56 17.57 -2.91
N THR A 40 3.07 18.00 -1.77
CA THR A 40 3.38 17.11 -0.64
C THR A 40 2.12 16.42 -0.13
N ILE A 41 1.03 17.17 0.07
CA ILE A 41 -0.26 16.62 0.52
C ILE A 41 -0.80 15.57 -0.49
N ALA A 42 -0.68 15.83 -1.77
CA ALA A 42 -1.11 14.87 -2.80
C ALA A 42 -0.30 13.55 -2.73
N GLN A 43 1.01 13.64 -2.52
CA GLN A 43 1.89 12.49 -2.34
C GLN A 43 1.59 11.72 -1.05
N GLU A 44 1.43 12.42 0.07
CA GLU A 44 1.07 11.84 1.37
C GLU A 44 -0.28 11.12 1.30
N LYS A 45 -1.26 11.72 0.62
CA LYS A 45 -2.59 11.11 0.42
C LYS A 45 -2.52 9.83 -0.42
N SER A 46 -1.69 9.79 -1.46
CA SER A 46 -1.49 8.58 -2.28
C SER A 46 -0.83 7.47 -1.45
N ALA A 47 0.24 7.80 -0.71
CA ALA A 47 0.92 6.84 0.15
C ALA A 47 0.00 6.30 1.26
N LEU A 48 -0.79 7.16 1.89
CA LEU A 48 -1.75 6.74 2.90
C LEU A 48 -2.81 5.79 2.32
N ARG A 49 -3.29 6.06 1.11
CA ARG A 49 -4.24 5.17 0.43
C ARG A 49 -3.66 3.77 0.23
N GLU A 50 -2.42 3.65 -0.21
CA GLU A 50 -1.74 2.37 -0.39
C GLU A 50 -1.62 1.60 0.92
N ILE A 51 -1.25 2.28 2.02
CA ILE A 51 -1.14 1.67 3.35
C ILE A 51 -2.51 1.16 3.83
N VAL A 52 -3.58 1.94 3.64
CA VAL A 52 -4.94 1.54 4.04
C VAL A 52 -5.43 0.36 3.20
N GLU A 53 -5.21 0.38 1.88
CA GLU A 53 -5.55 -0.73 0.99
C GLU A 53 -4.86 -2.04 1.44
N GLU A 54 -3.56 -1.98 1.73
CA GLU A 54 -2.80 -3.12 2.23
C GLU A 54 -3.32 -3.64 3.57
N ALA A 55 -3.60 -2.75 4.51
CA ALA A 55 -4.14 -3.13 5.82
C ALA A 55 -5.50 -3.84 5.68
N VAL A 56 -6.40 -3.33 4.85
CA VAL A 56 -7.70 -3.96 4.59
C VAL A 56 -7.53 -5.33 3.95
N ILE A 57 -6.62 -5.47 2.97
CA ILE A 57 -6.34 -6.76 2.33
C ILE A 57 -5.86 -7.78 3.36
N LEU A 58 -4.92 -7.40 4.23
CA LEU A 58 -4.39 -8.29 5.28
C LEU A 58 -5.50 -8.78 6.23
N GLU A 59 -6.45 -7.93 6.58
CA GLU A 59 -7.60 -8.30 7.44
C GLU A 59 -8.60 -9.24 6.75
N VAL A 60 -8.69 -9.20 5.42
CA VAL A 60 -9.66 -10.01 4.67
C VAL A 60 -9.05 -11.32 4.18
N LEU A 61 -7.74 -11.42 3.98
CA LEU A 61 -7.05 -12.64 3.55
C LEU A 61 -7.39 -13.89 4.40
N PRO A 62 -7.51 -13.82 5.74
CA PRO A 62 -7.89 -14.98 6.54
C PRO A 62 -9.26 -15.59 6.17
N VAL A 63 -10.19 -14.77 5.66
CA VAL A 63 -11.48 -15.27 5.17
C VAL A 63 -11.29 -16.16 3.94
N LEU A 64 -10.46 -15.72 2.99
CA LEU A 64 -10.10 -16.51 1.82
C LEU A 64 -9.39 -17.81 2.22
N ASP A 65 -8.46 -17.75 3.17
CA ASP A 65 -7.75 -18.93 3.68
C ASP A 65 -8.72 -19.94 4.28
N ASN A 66 -9.67 -19.49 5.09
CA ASN A 66 -10.70 -20.34 5.69
C ASN A 66 -11.60 -20.99 4.64
N LEU A 67 -11.97 -20.27 3.58
CA LEU A 67 -12.75 -20.83 2.47
C LEU A 67 -11.94 -21.92 1.73
N LYS A 68 -10.67 -21.67 1.45
CA LYS A 68 -9.76 -22.67 0.82
C LYS A 68 -9.58 -23.89 1.72
N GLN A 69 -9.43 -23.69 3.03
CA GLN A 69 -9.33 -24.77 3.98
C GLN A 69 -10.61 -25.60 4.04
N ALA A 70 -11.79 -24.98 4.06
CA ALA A 70 -13.07 -25.68 4.06
C ALA A 70 -13.21 -26.61 2.82
N ILE A 71 -12.84 -26.12 1.63
CA ILE A 71 -12.84 -26.93 0.41
C ILE A 71 -11.79 -28.05 0.47
N SER A 72 -10.61 -27.80 1.04
CA SER A 72 -9.56 -28.81 1.14
C SER A 72 -9.96 -29.98 2.07
N CYS A 73 -10.76 -29.70 3.09
CA CYS A 73 -11.30 -30.70 4.03
C CYS A 73 -12.45 -31.51 3.46
N ALA A 74 -13.12 -31.06 2.39
CA ALA A 74 -14.23 -31.78 1.76
C ALA A 74 -13.72 -33.08 1.13
N ASN A 75 -14.44 -34.18 1.35
CA ASN A 75 -14.11 -35.47 0.75
C ASN A 75 -14.43 -35.52 -0.76
N GLY A 76 -14.01 -36.58 -1.45
CA GLY A 76 -14.16 -36.69 -2.92
C GLY A 76 -15.60 -36.69 -3.44
N GLU A 77 -16.57 -37.12 -2.63
CA GLU A 77 -18.00 -37.08 -2.93
C GLU A 77 -18.59 -35.70 -2.69
N GLU A 78 -18.22 -35.07 -1.58
CA GLU A 78 -18.66 -33.71 -1.23
C GLU A 78 -18.16 -32.69 -2.25
N LYS A 79 -16.94 -32.85 -2.78
CA LYS A 79 -16.39 -31.97 -3.85
C LYS A 79 -17.22 -31.96 -5.13
N LYS A 80 -18.00 -33.01 -5.36
CA LYS A 80 -18.89 -33.10 -6.55
C LYS A 80 -20.23 -32.38 -6.31
N THR A 81 -20.54 -32.00 -5.08
CA THR A 81 -21.80 -31.37 -4.71
C THR A 81 -21.90 -29.92 -5.19
N GLY A 82 -23.11 -29.42 -5.35
CA GLY A 82 -23.36 -28.06 -5.81
C GLY A 82 -22.81 -26.97 -4.86
N TRP A 83 -22.78 -27.24 -3.54
CA TRP A 83 -22.31 -26.28 -2.57
C TRP A 83 -20.77 -26.08 -2.66
N CYS A 84 -19.98 -27.17 -2.82
CA CYS A 84 -18.55 -27.08 -3.01
C CYS A 84 -18.19 -26.24 -4.24
N LYS A 85 -18.88 -26.48 -5.37
CA LYS A 85 -18.72 -25.68 -6.59
C LYS A 85 -19.08 -24.20 -6.36
N GLY A 86 -20.10 -23.96 -5.55
CA GLY A 86 -20.47 -22.60 -5.14
C GLY A 86 -19.35 -21.91 -4.37
N VAL A 87 -18.75 -22.57 -3.39
CA VAL A 87 -17.62 -22.03 -2.61
C VAL A 87 -16.38 -21.83 -3.49
N GLU A 88 -16.05 -22.76 -4.38
CA GLU A 88 -14.95 -22.59 -5.36
C GLU A 88 -15.16 -21.33 -6.23
N HIS A 89 -16.41 -21.09 -6.64
CA HIS A 89 -16.73 -19.88 -7.40
C HIS A 89 -16.52 -18.59 -6.57
N VAL A 90 -16.91 -18.61 -5.30
CA VAL A 90 -16.66 -17.49 -4.37
C VAL A 90 -15.15 -17.25 -4.16
N ILE A 91 -14.36 -18.32 -3.99
CA ILE A 91 -12.90 -18.23 -3.89
C ILE A 91 -12.33 -17.55 -5.14
N LYS A 92 -12.75 -17.99 -6.32
CA LYS A 92 -12.29 -17.40 -7.59
C LYS A 92 -12.68 -15.92 -7.71
N GLN A 93 -13.92 -15.56 -7.38
CA GLN A 93 -14.33 -14.16 -7.37
C GLN A 93 -13.48 -13.31 -6.42
N PHE A 94 -13.12 -13.87 -5.27
CA PHE A 94 -12.25 -13.17 -4.32
C PHE A 94 -10.84 -12.96 -4.87
N GLU A 95 -10.27 -13.98 -5.51
CA GLU A 95 -8.97 -13.89 -6.17
C GLU A 95 -9.00 -12.88 -7.33
N ASP A 96 -10.08 -12.81 -8.10
CA ASP A 96 -10.28 -11.81 -9.16
C ASP A 96 -10.33 -10.39 -8.57
N ILE A 97 -10.98 -10.21 -7.41
CA ILE A 97 -10.99 -8.92 -6.71
C ILE A 97 -9.57 -8.52 -6.28
N LEU A 98 -8.81 -9.44 -5.68
CA LEU A 98 -7.42 -9.19 -5.29
C LEU A 98 -6.56 -8.78 -6.50
N ASN A 99 -6.74 -9.48 -7.64
CA ASN A 99 -6.04 -9.15 -8.88
C ASN A 99 -6.39 -7.74 -9.38
N ASN A 100 -7.65 -7.29 -9.23
CA ASN A 100 -8.05 -5.92 -9.59
C ASN A 100 -7.38 -4.86 -8.73
N PHE A 101 -7.02 -5.19 -7.50
CA PHE A 101 -6.18 -4.34 -6.62
C PHE A 101 -4.67 -4.48 -6.91
N GLY A 102 -4.28 -5.26 -7.90
CA GLY A 102 -2.89 -5.54 -8.24
C GLY A 102 -2.21 -6.53 -7.29
N VAL A 103 -2.98 -7.24 -6.47
CA VAL A 103 -2.48 -8.23 -5.52
C VAL A 103 -2.49 -9.61 -6.16
N GLN A 104 -1.33 -10.25 -6.17
CA GLN A 104 -1.12 -11.55 -6.80
C GLN A 104 -0.64 -12.58 -5.78
N LYS A 105 -1.10 -13.81 -5.94
CA LYS A 105 -0.58 -14.95 -5.19
C LYS A 105 0.87 -15.22 -5.61
N ILE A 106 1.72 -15.50 -4.63
CA ILE A 106 3.11 -15.90 -4.88
C ILE A 106 3.14 -17.42 -5.09
N ASP A 107 3.51 -17.83 -6.30
CA ASP A 107 3.69 -19.24 -6.61
C ASP A 107 5.09 -19.71 -6.16
N LEU A 108 5.14 -20.58 -5.16
CA LEU A 108 6.37 -21.00 -4.49
C LEU A 108 6.59 -22.51 -4.48
N LEU A 109 5.57 -23.31 -4.82
CA LEU A 109 5.67 -24.77 -4.81
C LEU A 109 6.78 -25.26 -5.76
N GLY A 110 7.67 -26.12 -5.28
CA GLY A 110 8.79 -26.65 -6.07
C GLY A 110 9.90 -25.62 -6.36
N LYS A 111 9.90 -24.47 -5.69
CA LYS A 111 10.97 -23.47 -5.79
C LYS A 111 11.87 -23.49 -4.57
N GLU A 112 13.10 -22.98 -4.75
CA GLU A 112 14.02 -22.79 -3.66
C GLU A 112 13.46 -21.80 -2.63
N PHE A 113 13.61 -22.11 -1.36
CA PHE A 113 13.15 -21.26 -0.27
C PHE A 113 13.86 -19.92 -0.25
N ASN A 114 13.07 -18.86 -0.23
CA ASN A 114 13.55 -17.49 -0.11
C ASN A 114 12.84 -16.79 1.05
N PRO A 115 13.58 -16.38 2.11
CA PRO A 115 13.01 -15.68 3.27
C PRO A 115 12.29 -14.37 2.95
N ALA A 116 12.57 -13.75 1.81
CA ALA A 116 11.87 -12.53 1.39
C ALA A 116 10.40 -12.76 1.04
N PHE A 117 10.02 -14.00 0.65
CA PHE A 117 8.68 -14.33 0.15
C PHE A 117 7.96 -15.37 1.01
N ALA A 118 8.69 -16.11 1.86
CA ALA A 118 8.13 -17.22 2.61
C ALA A 118 8.75 -17.37 4.01
N GLU A 119 7.95 -17.91 4.92
CA GLU A 119 8.37 -18.35 6.25
C GLU A 119 8.31 -19.88 6.29
N ALA A 120 9.42 -20.54 6.62
CA ALA A 120 9.44 -21.97 6.84
C ALA A 120 8.85 -22.29 8.22
N VAL A 121 7.75 -23.05 8.23
CA VAL A 121 7.10 -23.51 9.48
C VAL A 121 7.60 -24.88 9.92
N GLU A 122 8.08 -25.67 8.96
CA GLU A 122 8.60 -27.02 9.21
C GLU A 122 9.68 -27.34 8.17
N LYS A 123 10.69 -28.12 8.59
CA LYS A 123 11.70 -28.65 7.69
C LYS A 123 11.65 -30.18 7.71
N GLN A 124 11.39 -30.77 6.53
CA GLN A 124 11.33 -32.22 6.33
C GLN A 124 12.45 -32.63 5.38
N GLY A 125 13.65 -32.90 5.93
CA GLY A 125 14.80 -33.29 5.11
C GLY A 125 15.97 -32.31 5.18
N GLU A 126 16.98 -32.53 4.31
CA GLU A 126 18.19 -31.71 4.26
C GLU A 126 18.14 -30.66 3.13
N GLY A 127 17.15 -30.73 2.28
CA GLY A 127 16.97 -29.81 1.15
C GLY A 127 16.52 -28.40 1.57
N ASN A 128 16.38 -27.53 0.57
CA ASN A 128 15.90 -26.17 0.72
C ASN A 128 14.79 -25.83 -0.26
N GLU A 129 14.14 -26.85 -0.80
CA GLU A 129 13.03 -26.71 -1.76
C GLU A 129 11.69 -26.66 -1.01
N ILE A 130 10.77 -25.86 -1.50
CA ILE A 130 9.43 -25.75 -0.94
C ILE A 130 8.59 -26.94 -1.41
N ILE A 131 8.36 -27.89 -0.52
CA ILE A 131 7.59 -29.12 -0.81
C ILE A 131 6.10 -28.94 -0.57
N LYS A 132 5.70 -27.98 0.27
CA LYS A 132 4.29 -27.70 0.54
C LYS A 132 4.08 -26.23 0.94
N VAL A 133 3.02 -25.64 0.42
CA VAL A 133 2.53 -24.33 0.87
C VAL A 133 1.38 -24.58 1.86
N VAL A 134 1.57 -24.15 3.10
CA VAL A 134 0.58 -24.28 4.19
C VAL A 134 -0.37 -23.08 4.17
N LEU A 135 0.15 -21.87 3.88
CA LEU A 135 -0.61 -20.65 3.76
C LEU A 135 -0.09 -19.86 2.57
N ASP A 136 -1.01 -19.43 1.70
CA ASP A 136 -0.64 -18.70 0.49
C ASP A 136 -0.02 -17.33 0.81
N GLY A 137 1.06 -16.97 0.14
CA GLY A 137 1.65 -15.64 0.15
C GLY A 137 1.03 -14.74 -0.91
N TYR A 138 1.03 -13.44 -0.64
CA TYR A 138 0.50 -12.44 -1.57
C TYR A 138 1.45 -11.25 -1.70
N LYS A 139 1.58 -10.73 -2.90
CA LYS A 139 2.39 -9.55 -3.22
C LYS A 139 1.61 -8.56 -4.09
N LYS A 140 1.97 -7.29 -3.99
CA LYS A 140 1.51 -6.23 -4.90
C LYS A 140 2.76 -5.65 -5.55
N GLU A 141 2.87 -5.82 -6.87
CA GLU A 141 4.10 -5.50 -7.62
C GLU A 141 5.33 -6.20 -7.01
N GLU A 142 6.33 -5.43 -6.57
CA GLU A 142 7.54 -5.94 -5.89
C GLU A 142 7.39 -6.08 -4.36
N ARG A 143 6.32 -5.55 -3.77
CA ARG A 143 6.12 -5.52 -2.33
C ARG A 143 5.33 -6.74 -1.85
N VAL A 144 5.90 -7.48 -0.91
CA VAL A 144 5.22 -8.60 -0.24
C VAL A 144 4.23 -8.04 0.78
N ILE A 145 2.94 -8.34 0.59
CA ILE A 145 1.86 -7.99 1.53
C ILE A 145 1.83 -9.02 2.67
N ARG A 146 1.90 -10.30 2.30
CA ARG A 146 1.95 -11.41 3.26
C ARG A 146 2.89 -12.50 2.75
N ALA A 147 3.87 -12.87 3.55
CA ALA A 147 4.72 -14.02 3.25
C ALA A 147 3.91 -15.33 3.25
N ALA A 148 4.27 -16.25 2.39
CA ALA A 148 3.70 -17.59 2.42
C ALA A 148 4.26 -18.37 3.61
N ARG A 149 3.46 -19.28 4.17
CA ARG A 149 3.98 -20.26 5.15
C ARG A 149 4.17 -21.59 4.46
N VAL A 150 5.38 -22.12 4.53
CA VAL A 150 5.80 -23.26 3.72
C VAL A 150 6.50 -24.33 4.56
N ILE A 151 6.49 -25.56 4.02
CA ILE A 151 7.32 -26.67 4.50
C ILE A 151 8.42 -26.87 3.47
N ILE A 152 9.66 -26.95 3.92
CA ILE A 152 10.85 -27.17 3.11
C ILE A 152 11.40 -28.58 3.30
N GLY A 153 11.96 -29.15 2.25
CA GLY A 153 12.50 -30.51 2.28
C GLY A 153 13.69 -30.71 1.36
#